data_69aa112f9a5454684be1511653d69f4b
#
_entry.id   69aa112f9a5454684be1511653d69f4b
#
_cell.length_a   1.000
_cell.length_b   1.000
_cell.length_c   1.000
_cell.angle_alpha   90.00
_cell.angle_beta   90.00
_cell.angle_gamma   90.00
#
_symmetry.space_group_name_H-M   'P 1'
#
loop_
_entity.id
_entity.type
_entity.pdbx_description
1 polymer ?
#
loop_
_entity_poly.entity_id
_entity_poly.type
_entity_poly.pdbx_seq_one_letter_code
_entity_poly.pdbx_strand_id
1 'polypeptide(L)'
;MKALLIDDEPLIRDIFTQFLELLGHEVDVAADGREGLARFDPLVHQVVLTDFLMPGLTGLAVAETIRARGHTTPIVMISGSATLRDERRAMQAGVRVLRKPIPFAQFAAALAEVVEHAGTGQ
;
A
#
# COMPACT_ATOMS: atom_id res chain seq x y z
N MET A 1 13.00 0.13 -7.19
CA MET A 1 11.75 -0.51 -7.67
C MET A 1 10.67 0.52 -7.86
N LYS A 2 9.56 0.15 -8.43
CA LYS A 2 8.43 1.06 -8.63
C LYS A 2 7.27 0.70 -7.72
N ALA A 3 6.75 1.70 -6.99
CA ALA A 3 5.63 1.57 -6.08
C ALA A 3 4.40 2.26 -6.66
N LEU A 4 3.21 1.75 -6.32
CA LEU A 4 1.96 2.45 -6.53
C LEU A 4 1.46 2.94 -5.18
N LEU A 5 1.26 4.24 -5.05
CA LEU A 5 0.79 4.87 -3.82
C LEU A 5 -0.62 5.44 -4.04
N ILE A 6 -1.56 4.99 -3.23
CA ILE A 6 -2.97 5.39 -3.31
C ILE A 6 -3.34 6.13 -2.04
N ASP A 7 -3.64 7.42 -2.14
CA ASP A 7 -4.04 8.25 -1.01
C ASP A 7 -4.85 9.45 -1.52
N ASP A 8 -6.00 9.72 -0.92
CA ASP A 8 -6.87 10.81 -1.34
C ASP A 8 -6.45 12.18 -0.79
N GLU A 9 -5.56 12.22 0.20
CA GLU A 9 -5.07 13.46 0.78
C GLU A 9 -3.77 13.91 0.11
N PRO A 10 -3.76 15.04 -0.63
CA PRO A 10 -2.56 15.45 -1.38
C PRO A 10 -1.32 15.63 -0.52
N LEU A 11 -1.45 16.22 0.68
CA LEU A 11 -0.31 16.45 1.55
C LEU A 11 0.28 15.14 2.07
N ILE A 12 -0.55 14.19 2.45
CA ILE A 12 -0.10 12.88 2.93
C ILE A 12 0.52 12.10 1.78
N ARG A 13 -0.09 12.15 0.61
CA ARG A 13 0.44 11.52 -0.61
C ARG A 13 1.86 12.06 -0.92
N ASP A 14 2.05 13.37 -0.81
CA ASP A 14 3.37 13.98 -1.02
C ASP A 14 4.40 13.51 0.00
N ILE A 15 4.03 13.39 1.27
CA ILE A 15 4.93 12.92 2.32
C ILE A 15 5.39 11.49 2.03
N PHE A 16 4.47 10.58 1.74
CA PHE A 16 4.84 9.19 1.46
C PHE A 16 5.59 9.04 0.14
N THR A 17 5.29 9.88 -0.85
CA THR A 17 6.06 9.93 -2.09
C THR A 17 7.51 10.30 -1.78
N GLN A 18 7.73 11.31 -0.94
CA GLN A 18 9.08 11.70 -0.54
C GLN A 18 9.78 10.59 0.24
N PHE A 19 9.07 9.89 1.11
CA PHE A 19 9.63 8.74 1.83
C PHE A 19 10.13 7.67 0.85
N LEU A 20 9.33 7.33 -0.13
CA LEU A 20 9.67 6.33 -1.14
C LEU A 20 10.86 6.77 -1.98
N GLU A 21 10.88 8.03 -2.40
CA GLU A 21 11.97 8.57 -3.19
C GLU A 21 13.29 8.62 -2.41
N LEU A 22 13.24 8.95 -1.12
CA LEU A 22 14.41 8.89 -0.24
C LEU A 22 14.98 7.48 -0.12
N LEU A 23 14.13 6.47 -0.26
CA LEU A 23 14.56 5.07 -0.25
C LEU A 23 15.00 4.57 -1.64
N GLY A 24 15.03 5.45 -2.64
CA GLY A 24 15.51 5.14 -3.97
C GLY A 24 14.46 4.53 -4.91
N HIS A 25 13.17 4.67 -4.59
CA HIS A 25 12.09 4.08 -5.38
C HIS A 25 11.43 5.10 -6.29
N GLU A 26 10.92 4.63 -7.43
CA GLU A 26 10.02 5.40 -8.28
C GLU A 26 8.59 5.18 -7.79
N VAL A 27 7.73 6.20 -7.97
CA VAL A 27 6.37 6.18 -7.43
C VAL A 27 5.38 6.63 -8.48
N ASP A 28 4.37 5.80 -8.73
CA ASP A 28 3.14 6.23 -9.39
C ASP A 28 2.12 6.52 -8.30
N VAL A 29 1.33 7.58 -8.47
CA VAL A 29 0.35 7.98 -7.46
C VAL A 29 -1.06 7.88 -8.02
N ALA A 30 -2.01 7.60 -7.13
CA ALA A 30 -3.44 7.62 -7.44
C ALA A 30 -4.17 8.32 -6.30
N ALA A 31 -5.22 9.05 -6.63
CA ALA A 31 -5.95 9.88 -5.69
C ALA A 31 -7.10 9.13 -4.98
N ASP A 32 -7.46 7.96 -5.48
CA ASP A 32 -8.51 7.14 -4.87
C ASP A 32 -8.35 5.67 -5.28
N GLY A 33 -9.18 4.81 -4.70
CA GLY A 33 -9.07 3.37 -4.92
C GLY A 33 -9.36 2.95 -6.35
N ARG A 34 -10.30 3.59 -7.02
CA ARG A 34 -10.63 3.27 -8.42
C ARG A 34 -9.48 3.62 -9.35
N GLU A 35 -8.93 4.80 -9.19
CA GLU A 35 -7.75 5.22 -9.95
C GLU A 35 -6.57 4.29 -9.65
N GLY A 36 -6.39 3.92 -8.39
CA GLY A 36 -5.35 2.97 -7.99
C GLY A 36 -5.48 1.64 -8.69
N LEU A 37 -6.69 1.06 -8.72
CA LEU A 37 -6.92 -0.21 -9.42
C LEU A 37 -6.76 -0.08 -10.94
N ALA A 38 -7.11 1.07 -11.52
CA ALA A 38 -6.93 1.32 -12.94
C ALA A 38 -5.45 1.47 -13.30
N ARG A 39 -4.64 2.06 -12.42
CA ARG A 39 -3.20 2.25 -12.64
C ARG A 39 -2.36 1.04 -12.27
N PHE A 40 -2.88 0.17 -11.42
CA PHE A 40 -2.12 -1.00 -10.96
C PHE A 40 -1.75 -1.92 -12.12
N ASP A 41 -0.44 -2.18 -12.23
CA ASP A 41 0.10 -3.12 -13.20
C ASP A 41 1.05 -4.06 -12.46
N PRO A 42 0.70 -5.35 -12.31
CA PRO A 42 1.54 -6.30 -11.56
C PRO A 42 2.91 -6.54 -12.20
N LEU A 43 3.08 -6.20 -13.47
CA LEU A 43 4.37 -6.31 -14.15
C LEU A 43 5.27 -5.11 -13.91
N VAL A 44 4.72 -4.00 -13.43
CA VAL A 44 5.43 -2.74 -13.21
C VAL A 44 5.58 -2.45 -11.73
N HIS A 45 4.49 -2.56 -10.97
CA HIS A 45 4.48 -2.22 -9.55
C HIS A 45 4.89 -3.41 -8.69
N GLN A 46 5.95 -3.20 -7.91
CA GLN A 46 6.50 -4.22 -7.04
C GLN A 46 5.95 -4.15 -5.61
N VAL A 47 5.27 -3.06 -5.30
CA VAL A 47 4.57 -2.86 -4.03
C VAL A 47 3.43 -1.87 -4.24
N VAL A 48 2.33 -2.09 -3.52
CA VAL A 48 1.19 -1.16 -3.46
C VAL A 48 1.09 -0.66 -2.03
N LEU A 49 1.04 0.67 -1.88
CA LEU A 49 0.76 1.30 -0.60
C LEU A 49 -0.56 2.03 -0.74
N THR A 50 -1.47 1.80 0.19
CA THR A 50 -2.79 2.43 0.14
C THR A 50 -3.21 2.93 1.51
N ASP A 51 -3.83 4.11 1.55
CA ASP A 51 -4.56 4.54 2.74
C ASP A 51 -5.78 3.64 2.92
N PHE A 52 -6.21 3.44 4.17
CA PHE A 52 -7.39 2.64 4.45
C PHE A 52 -8.66 3.39 4.11
N LEU A 53 -8.84 4.58 4.69
CA LEU A 53 -10.09 5.33 4.58
C LEU A 53 -10.00 6.36 3.46
N MET A 54 -10.72 6.10 2.38
CA MET A 54 -10.82 6.96 1.21
C MET A 54 -12.26 7.00 0.74
N PRO A 55 -12.72 8.10 0.11
CA PRO A 55 -14.05 8.12 -0.52
C PRO A 55 -14.17 7.02 -1.58
N GLY A 56 -15.30 6.36 -1.63
CA GLY A 56 -15.55 5.26 -2.55
C GLY A 56 -14.98 3.95 -2.02
N LEU A 57 -13.92 3.43 -2.65
CA LEU A 57 -13.30 2.18 -2.21
C LEU A 57 -12.32 2.42 -1.07
N THR A 58 -12.42 1.61 -0.02
CA THR A 58 -11.41 1.59 1.05
C THR A 58 -10.12 0.93 0.55
N GLY A 59 -9.01 1.18 1.25
CA GLY A 59 -7.77 0.47 0.95
C GLY A 59 -7.89 -1.04 1.10
N LEU A 60 -8.73 -1.51 2.02
CA LEU A 60 -9.00 -2.94 2.18
C LEU A 60 -9.71 -3.50 0.95
N ALA A 61 -10.72 -2.78 0.41
CA ALA A 61 -11.41 -3.19 -0.80
C ALA A 61 -10.45 -3.24 -2.00
N VAL A 62 -9.54 -2.28 -2.11
CA VAL A 62 -8.49 -2.28 -3.14
C VAL A 62 -7.62 -3.54 -3.02
N ALA A 63 -7.13 -3.82 -1.82
CA ALA A 63 -6.28 -4.99 -1.56
C ALA A 63 -6.99 -6.29 -1.89
N GLU A 64 -8.23 -6.44 -1.44
CA GLU A 64 -9.02 -7.63 -1.71
C GLU A 64 -9.28 -7.82 -3.20
N THR A 65 -9.49 -6.72 -3.94
CA THR A 65 -9.67 -6.77 -5.39
C THR A 65 -8.40 -7.24 -6.09
N ILE A 66 -7.25 -6.73 -5.69
CA ILE A 66 -5.96 -7.17 -6.24
C ILE A 66 -5.76 -8.67 -6.02
N ARG A 67 -6.06 -9.16 -4.81
CA ARG A 67 -5.96 -10.59 -4.50
C ARG A 67 -6.96 -11.42 -5.30
N ALA A 68 -8.19 -10.95 -5.45
CA ALA A 68 -9.22 -11.65 -6.23
C ALA A 68 -8.84 -11.76 -7.71
N ARG A 69 -8.04 -10.83 -8.22
CA ARG A 69 -7.49 -10.89 -9.58
C ARG A 69 -6.31 -11.86 -9.71
N GLY A 70 -5.91 -12.51 -8.62
CA GLY A 70 -4.84 -13.51 -8.63
C GLY A 70 -3.44 -12.97 -8.42
N HIS A 71 -3.30 -11.69 -8.02
CA HIS A 71 -1.99 -11.08 -7.84
C HIS A 71 -1.51 -11.18 -6.40
N THR A 72 -0.23 -11.49 -6.24
CA THR A 72 0.43 -11.63 -4.94
C THR A 72 1.36 -10.46 -4.62
N THR A 73 1.25 -9.38 -5.38
CA THR A 73 2.03 -8.15 -5.16
C THR A 73 1.96 -7.72 -3.70
N PRO A 74 3.08 -7.40 -3.05
CA PRO A 74 3.08 -6.92 -1.68
C PRO A 74 2.21 -5.67 -1.52
N ILE A 75 1.38 -5.64 -0.47
CA ILE A 75 0.50 -4.51 -0.19
C ILE A 75 0.72 -4.05 1.24
N VAL A 76 0.91 -2.75 1.40
CA VAL A 76 0.98 -2.08 2.71
C VAL A 76 -0.24 -1.17 2.81
N MET A 77 -1.03 -1.34 3.87
CA MET A 77 -2.18 -0.50 4.16
C MET A 77 -1.86 0.42 5.33
N ILE A 78 -2.07 1.71 5.13
CA ILE A 78 -1.75 2.74 6.11
C ILE A 78 -3.05 3.26 6.70
N SER A 79 -3.19 3.21 8.01
CA SER A 79 -4.48 3.52 8.63
C SER A 79 -4.34 4.22 9.98
N GLY A 80 -5.21 5.23 10.18
CA GLY A 80 -5.47 5.80 11.49
C GLY A 80 -6.79 5.33 12.10
N SER A 81 -7.60 4.57 11.37
CA SER A 81 -8.99 4.29 11.77
C SER A 81 -9.45 2.84 11.54
N ALA A 82 -8.60 1.95 11.02
CA ALA A 82 -9.00 0.56 10.82
C ALA A 82 -9.31 -0.12 12.13
N THR A 83 -10.41 -0.87 12.17
CA THR A 83 -10.80 -1.67 13.33
C THR A 83 -9.99 -2.97 13.37
N LEU A 84 -10.06 -3.70 14.50
CA LEU A 84 -9.45 -5.03 14.58
C LEU A 84 -10.02 -5.97 13.53
N ARG A 85 -11.30 -5.85 13.20
CA ARG A 85 -11.93 -6.65 12.16
C ARG A 85 -11.32 -6.33 10.79
N ASP A 86 -11.12 -5.05 10.49
CA ASP A 86 -10.51 -4.62 9.25
C ASP A 86 -9.07 -5.14 9.15
N GLU A 87 -8.32 -5.07 10.25
CA GLU A 87 -6.94 -5.56 10.29
C GLU A 87 -6.85 -7.06 10.08
N ARG A 88 -7.79 -7.82 10.65
CA ARG A 88 -7.85 -9.27 10.42
C ARG A 88 -8.12 -9.61 8.96
N ARG A 89 -9.05 -8.89 8.34
CA ARG A 89 -9.32 -9.08 6.91
C ARG A 89 -8.10 -8.73 6.06
N ALA A 90 -7.39 -7.66 6.41
CA ALA A 90 -6.16 -7.29 5.73
C ALA A 90 -5.10 -8.39 5.87
N MET A 91 -4.92 -8.93 7.06
CA MET A 91 -3.98 -10.05 7.29
C MET A 91 -4.35 -11.28 6.47
N GLN A 92 -5.63 -11.61 6.38
CA GLN A 92 -6.11 -12.72 5.55
C GLN A 92 -5.79 -12.51 4.07
N ALA A 93 -5.75 -11.26 3.64
CA ALA A 93 -5.36 -10.90 2.28
C ALA A 93 -3.84 -10.75 2.10
N GLY A 94 -3.05 -11.06 3.14
CA GLY A 94 -1.60 -10.93 3.09
C GLY A 94 -1.11 -9.49 3.06
N VAL A 95 -1.85 -8.58 3.69
CA VAL A 95 -1.56 -7.15 3.71
C VAL A 95 -0.88 -6.77 5.02
N ARG A 96 0.21 -6.01 4.92
CA ARG A 96 0.87 -5.41 6.08
C ARG A 96 0.13 -4.12 6.44
N VAL A 97 -0.32 -4.01 7.69
CA VAL A 97 -1.00 -2.80 8.19
C VAL A 97 -0.04 -1.96 9.00
N LEU A 98 0.05 -0.68 8.69
CA LEU A 98 0.80 0.31 9.45
C LEU A 98 -0.17 1.34 10.02
N ARG A 99 -0.03 1.66 11.30
CA ARG A 99 -0.88 2.63 11.97
C ARG A 99 -0.26 4.02 11.96
N LYS A 100 -1.06 5.02 11.57
CA LYS A 100 -0.66 6.44 11.63
C LYS A 100 -0.60 6.92 13.08
N PRO A 101 0.33 7.82 13.44
CA PRO A 101 1.38 8.41 12.60
C PRO A 101 2.55 7.45 12.43
N ILE A 102 3.17 7.46 11.23
CA ILE A 102 4.25 6.54 10.91
C ILE A 102 5.55 7.31 10.73
N PRO A 103 6.53 7.18 11.65
CA PRO A 103 7.85 7.74 11.46
C PRO A 103 8.55 7.13 10.24
N PHE A 104 9.40 7.90 9.56
CA PHE A 104 10.11 7.44 8.38
C PHE A 104 10.86 6.12 8.61
N ALA A 105 11.55 5.99 9.75
CA ALA A 105 12.30 4.78 10.06
C ALA A 105 11.40 3.54 10.12
N GLN A 106 10.22 3.67 10.72
CA GLN A 106 9.25 2.57 10.78
C GLN A 106 8.70 2.24 9.41
N PHE A 107 8.40 3.26 8.61
CA PHE A 107 7.94 3.10 7.24
C PHE A 107 8.99 2.35 6.40
N ALA A 108 10.24 2.79 6.47
CA ALA A 108 11.34 2.17 5.73
C ALA A 108 11.55 0.71 6.11
N ALA A 109 11.50 0.40 7.42
CA ALA A 109 11.66 -0.97 7.91
C ALA A 109 10.54 -1.88 7.45
N ALA A 110 9.30 -1.42 7.52
CA ALA A 110 8.14 -2.19 7.09
C ALA A 110 8.15 -2.44 5.58
N LEU A 111 8.52 -1.43 4.80
CA LEU A 111 8.61 -1.57 3.34
C LEU A 111 9.68 -2.60 2.95
N ALA A 112 10.86 -2.52 3.56
CA ALA A 112 11.94 -3.47 3.30
C ALA A 112 11.53 -4.90 3.65
N GLU A 113 10.86 -5.10 4.79
CA GLU A 113 10.36 -6.40 5.22
C GLU A 113 9.36 -6.99 4.23
N VAL A 114 8.40 -6.20 3.77
CA VAL A 114 7.36 -6.66 2.85
C VAL A 114 7.96 -7.05 1.51
N VAL A 115 8.90 -6.27 1.01
CA VAL A 115 9.57 -6.52 -0.28
C VAL A 115 10.49 -7.73 -0.19
N GLU A 116 11.24 -7.90 0.90
CA GLU A 116 12.09 -9.07 1.12
C GLU A 116 11.28 -10.36 1.19
N HIS A 117 10.15 -10.34 1.90
CA HIS A 117 9.28 -11.51 1.97
C HIS A 117 8.73 -11.91 0.60
N ALA A 118 8.35 -10.94 -0.23
CA ALA A 118 7.91 -11.22 -1.58
C ALA A 118 9.01 -11.85 -2.43
N GLY A 119 10.27 -11.40 -2.24
CA GLY A 119 11.43 -11.93 -2.95
C GLY A 119 11.83 -13.33 -2.50
N THR A 120 11.59 -13.69 -1.23
CA THR A 120 11.99 -14.96 -0.64
C THR A 120 10.88 -16.00 -0.57
N GLY A 121 9.64 -15.59 -0.74
CA GLY A 121 8.46 -16.45 -0.65
C GLY A 121 8.18 -17.31 -1.88
N GLN A 122 9.15 -17.49 -2.72
CA GLN A 122 8.99 -18.24 -3.97
C GLN A 122 9.49 -19.65 -3.88
#